data_0aa39df5c10a3febc38448ae87f59080
#
_entry.id   0aa39df5c10a3febc38448ae87f59080
#
_cell.length_a   1.000
_cell.length_b   1.000
_cell.length_c   1.000
_cell.angle_alpha   90.00
_cell.angle_beta   90.00
_cell.angle_gamma   90.00
#
_symmetry.space_group_name_H-M   'P 1'
#
loop_
_entity.id
_entity.type
_entity.pdbx_description
1 polymer ?
#
loop_
_entity_poly.entity_id
_entity_poly.type
_entity_poly.pdbx_seq_one_letter_code
_entity_poly.pdbx_strand_id
1 'polypeptide(L)'
;VYFAHPSGRIFSFLDRAFYSNGSYEAFRFKPGAAIAVARRGGTTAALDALNKYFGIAQMPTAGSTYWNMVHGLYAEEAPQDEEGMQTMRNLARNMAWMMRCFAEGKKHGIPYPQTETNACTNFIKRDDQQR
;
A
#
# COMPACT_ATOMS: atom_id res chain seq x y z
N VAL A 1 2.23 -15.83 -2.59
CA VAL A 1 3.01 -15.33 -3.74
C VAL A 1 3.01 -16.38 -4.85
N TYR A 2 2.68 -15.97 -6.07
CA TYR A 2 2.72 -16.80 -7.28
C TYR A 2 3.59 -16.12 -8.33
N PHE A 3 4.56 -16.85 -8.91
CA PHE A 3 5.48 -16.30 -9.93
C PHE A 3 6.08 -14.94 -9.53
N ALA A 4 6.53 -14.83 -8.29
CA ALA A 4 7.05 -13.61 -7.67
C ALA A 4 6.05 -12.43 -7.67
N HIS A 5 4.75 -12.71 -7.67
CA HIS A 5 3.68 -11.71 -7.76
C HIS A 5 2.56 -11.98 -6.76
N PRO A 6 1.76 -10.99 -6.37
CA PRO A 6 0.51 -11.23 -5.66
C PRO A 6 -0.44 -12.09 -6.49
N SER A 7 -1.39 -12.77 -5.85
CA SER A 7 -2.40 -13.53 -6.59
C SER A 7 -3.27 -12.61 -7.46
N GLY A 8 -3.72 -13.10 -8.62
CA GLY A 8 -4.60 -12.32 -9.50
C GLY A 8 -5.90 -11.87 -8.83
N ARG A 9 -6.37 -12.61 -7.82
CA ARG A 9 -7.56 -12.24 -7.05
C ARG A 9 -7.40 -10.95 -6.26
N ILE A 10 -6.25 -10.73 -5.63
CA ILE A 10 -6.03 -9.49 -4.88
C ILE A 10 -5.93 -8.29 -5.83
N PHE A 11 -5.29 -8.44 -6.98
CA PHE A 11 -5.25 -7.39 -7.99
C PHE A 11 -6.63 -7.07 -8.53
N SER A 12 -7.43 -8.06 -8.91
CA SER A 12 -8.80 -7.84 -9.36
C SER A 12 -9.66 -7.10 -8.34
N PHE A 13 -9.42 -7.34 -7.06
CA PHE A 13 -10.08 -6.60 -5.97
C PHE A 13 -9.54 -5.17 -5.87
N LEU A 14 -8.22 -5.00 -5.80
CA LEU A 14 -7.58 -3.69 -5.63
C LEU A 14 -7.86 -2.76 -6.83
N ASP A 15 -7.76 -3.26 -8.05
CA ASP A 15 -8.08 -2.50 -9.26
C ASP A 15 -9.49 -1.92 -9.19
N ARG A 16 -10.46 -2.73 -8.80
CA ARG A 16 -11.85 -2.25 -8.66
C ARG A 16 -12.00 -1.27 -7.51
N ALA A 17 -11.46 -1.61 -6.34
CA ALA A 17 -11.60 -0.78 -5.15
C ALA A 17 -10.97 0.60 -5.34
N PHE A 18 -9.77 0.65 -5.91
CA PHE A 18 -9.06 1.91 -6.11
C PHE A 18 -9.58 2.69 -7.31
N TYR A 19 -9.91 2.01 -8.42
CA TYR A 19 -10.44 2.66 -9.61
C TYR A 19 -11.84 3.25 -9.39
N SER A 20 -12.73 2.53 -8.71
CA SER A 20 -14.09 3.01 -8.44
C SER A 20 -14.15 4.24 -7.53
N ASN A 21 -13.07 4.54 -6.83
CA ASN A 21 -12.96 5.71 -5.96
C ASN A 21 -12.55 7.01 -6.70
N GLY A 22 -12.28 6.97 -8.00
CA GLY A 22 -11.96 8.11 -8.85
C GLY A 22 -10.77 8.95 -8.35
N SER A 23 -10.99 9.87 -7.43
CA SER A 23 -9.98 10.75 -6.83
C SER A 23 -9.23 10.16 -5.64
N TYR A 24 -9.43 8.89 -5.33
CA TYR A 24 -8.87 8.18 -4.17
C TYR A 24 -9.23 8.79 -2.80
N GLU A 25 -10.26 9.62 -2.70
CA GLU A 25 -10.63 10.33 -1.47
C GLU A 25 -10.90 9.39 -0.29
N ALA A 26 -11.51 8.22 -0.55
CA ALA A 26 -11.77 7.23 0.49
C ALA A 26 -10.50 6.59 1.07
N PHE A 27 -9.38 6.65 0.34
CA PHE A 27 -8.11 6.04 0.73
C PHE A 27 -7.06 7.06 1.17
N ARG A 28 -7.10 8.26 0.59
CA ARG A 28 -6.11 9.30 0.80
C ARG A 28 -5.87 9.58 2.29
N PHE A 29 -4.60 9.66 2.67
CA PHE A 29 -4.12 9.89 4.04
C PHE A 29 -4.51 8.82 5.07
N LYS A 30 -5.06 7.68 4.64
CA LYS A 30 -5.19 6.51 5.52
C LYS A 30 -3.92 5.68 5.47
N PRO A 31 -3.41 5.21 6.62
CA PRO A 31 -2.22 4.37 6.60
C PRO A 31 -2.50 3.03 5.93
N GLY A 32 -1.57 2.60 5.09
CA GLY A 32 -1.61 1.32 4.40
C GLY A 32 -0.41 0.45 4.74
N ALA A 33 -0.57 -0.86 4.66
CA ALA A 33 0.52 -1.82 4.71
C ALA A 33 0.19 -3.03 3.85
N ALA A 34 1.16 -3.49 3.07
CA ALA A 34 1.11 -4.78 2.41
C ALA A 34 1.93 -5.79 3.19
N ILE A 35 1.49 -7.04 3.18
CA ILE A 35 2.20 -8.19 3.74
C ILE A 35 2.27 -9.27 2.66
N ALA A 36 3.42 -9.88 2.48
CA ALA A 36 3.60 -10.98 1.54
C ALA A 36 4.07 -12.24 2.27
N VAL A 37 3.42 -13.36 1.96
CA VAL A 37 3.81 -14.67 2.49
C VAL A 37 4.21 -15.56 1.32
N ALA A 38 5.35 -16.22 1.43
CA ALA A 38 5.82 -17.18 0.44
C ALA A 38 6.63 -18.28 1.10
N ARG A 39 6.71 -19.43 0.41
CA ARG A 39 7.62 -20.49 0.84
C ARG A 39 9.08 -20.00 0.85
N ARG A 40 9.50 -19.19 -0.16
CA ARG A 40 10.88 -18.75 -0.31
C ARG A 40 11.01 -17.40 -1.00
N GLY A 41 11.00 -17.35 -2.32
CA GLY A 41 11.29 -16.15 -3.11
C GLY A 41 10.04 -15.40 -3.57
N GLY A 42 10.21 -14.14 -4.00
CA GLY A 42 9.19 -13.32 -4.66
C GLY A 42 8.36 -12.42 -3.74
N THR A 43 8.61 -12.42 -2.45
CA THR A 43 7.90 -11.57 -1.49
C THR A 43 8.16 -10.07 -1.71
N THR A 44 9.40 -9.68 -1.99
CA THR A 44 9.76 -8.27 -2.26
C THR A 44 9.04 -7.75 -3.51
N ALA A 45 9.09 -8.50 -4.62
CA ALA A 45 8.39 -8.10 -5.83
C ALA A 45 6.86 -8.00 -5.65
N ALA A 46 6.29 -8.91 -4.84
CA ALA A 46 4.88 -8.84 -4.48
C ALA A 46 4.56 -7.60 -3.64
N LEU A 47 5.41 -7.22 -2.70
CA LEU A 47 5.26 -6.01 -1.88
C LEU A 47 5.35 -4.75 -2.74
N ASP A 48 6.32 -4.67 -3.66
CA ASP A 48 6.47 -3.55 -4.58
C ASP A 48 5.22 -3.33 -5.43
N ALA A 49 4.63 -4.42 -5.91
CA ALA A 49 3.41 -4.36 -6.71
C ALA A 49 2.20 -3.84 -5.89
N LEU A 50 2.05 -4.30 -4.65
CA LEU A 50 0.96 -3.87 -3.76
C LEU A 50 1.14 -2.43 -3.28
N ASN A 51 2.35 -2.02 -2.95
CA ASN A 51 2.63 -0.67 -2.45
C ASN A 51 2.36 0.43 -3.51
N LYS A 52 2.32 0.10 -4.79
CA LYS A 52 1.94 1.05 -5.85
C LYS A 52 0.53 1.60 -5.68
N TYR A 53 -0.41 0.77 -5.23
CA TYR A 53 -1.77 1.22 -4.93
C TYR A 53 -1.80 2.26 -3.82
N PHE A 54 -1.01 2.05 -2.77
CA PHE A 54 -0.93 3.01 -1.67
C PHE A 54 -0.27 4.32 -2.11
N GLY A 55 0.82 4.21 -2.88
CA GLY A 55 1.53 5.39 -3.37
C GLY A 55 0.66 6.30 -4.23
N ILE A 56 -0.04 5.75 -5.25
CA ILE A 56 -0.90 6.56 -6.12
C ILE A 56 -2.10 7.16 -5.38
N ALA A 57 -2.57 6.50 -4.34
CA ALA A 57 -3.70 6.97 -3.52
C ALA A 57 -3.28 7.91 -2.38
N GLN A 58 -2.02 8.36 -2.33
CA GLN A 58 -1.48 9.23 -1.28
C GLN A 58 -1.66 8.64 0.13
N MET A 59 -1.57 7.32 0.23
CA MET A 59 -1.62 6.62 1.52
C MET A 59 -0.22 6.53 2.12
N PRO A 60 0.00 7.01 3.35
CA PRO A 60 1.25 6.76 4.05
C PRO A 60 1.42 5.26 4.30
N THR A 61 2.57 4.70 3.97
CA THR A 61 2.83 3.27 4.19
C THR A 61 3.55 3.03 5.51
N ALA A 62 3.05 2.08 6.29
CA ALA A 62 3.73 1.64 7.49
C ALA A 62 4.83 0.63 7.14
N GLY A 63 6.03 0.91 7.59
CA GLY A 63 7.16 -0.01 7.54
C GLY A 63 7.35 -0.78 8.84
N SER A 64 8.28 -1.71 8.82
CA SER A 64 8.72 -2.48 9.97
C SER A 64 10.24 -2.49 10.08
N THR A 65 10.79 -3.42 10.87
CA THR A 65 12.25 -3.62 11.03
C THR A 65 12.87 -4.33 9.83
N TYR A 66 12.05 -4.92 8.98
CA TYR A 66 12.42 -5.53 7.69
C TYR A 66 11.24 -5.38 6.72
N TRP A 67 11.38 -5.85 5.47
CA TRP A 67 10.24 -5.91 4.55
C TRP A 67 9.12 -6.77 5.14
N ASN A 68 7.88 -6.36 4.92
CA ASN A 68 6.70 -6.98 5.53
C ASN A 68 6.41 -8.36 4.94
N MET A 69 7.26 -9.33 5.25
CA MET A 69 7.16 -10.68 4.74
C MET A 69 7.24 -11.72 5.84
N VAL A 70 6.66 -12.87 5.57
CA VAL A 70 6.73 -14.09 6.39
C VAL A 70 6.95 -15.28 5.45
N HIS A 71 7.69 -16.27 5.89
CA HIS A 71 7.96 -17.48 5.12
C HIS A 71 7.27 -18.70 5.72
N GLY A 72 6.78 -19.58 4.85
CA GLY A 72 6.15 -20.83 5.17
C GLY A 72 5.50 -21.44 3.92
N LEU A 73 5.56 -22.75 3.78
CA LEU A 73 4.86 -23.51 2.73
C LEU A 73 3.43 -23.84 3.17
N TYR A 74 3.28 -24.22 4.43
CA TYR A 74 1.99 -24.55 5.05
C TYR A 74 1.63 -23.49 6.10
N ALA A 75 0.34 -23.41 6.44
CA ALA A 75 -0.16 -22.39 7.37
C ALA A 75 0.48 -22.48 8.76
N GLU A 76 0.78 -23.68 9.22
CA GLU A 76 1.41 -23.96 10.52
C GLU A 76 2.90 -23.61 10.58
N GLU A 77 3.54 -23.40 9.43
CA GLU A 77 4.96 -23.02 9.36
C GLU A 77 5.15 -21.51 9.51
N ALA A 78 4.21 -20.70 9.03
CA ALA A 78 4.32 -19.25 9.10
C ALA A 78 4.54 -18.72 10.54
N PRO A 79 3.87 -19.22 11.59
CA PRO A 79 4.18 -18.84 12.97
C PRO A 79 5.56 -19.25 13.47
N GLN A 80 6.24 -20.17 12.80
CA GLN A 80 7.59 -20.65 13.14
C GLN A 80 8.68 -19.76 12.52
N ASP A 81 8.35 -18.90 11.58
CA ASP A 81 9.25 -17.86 11.08
C ASP A 81 9.35 -16.73 12.14
N GLU A 82 10.25 -16.92 13.10
CA GLU A 82 10.41 -16.00 14.23
C GLU A 82 10.72 -14.57 13.80
N GLU A 83 11.58 -14.39 12.81
CA GLU A 83 11.94 -13.08 12.26
C GLU A 83 10.75 -12.45 11.52
N GLY A 84 10.07 -13.21 10.68
CA GLY A 84 8.85 -12.75 10.01
C GLY A 84 7.76 -12.35 11.01
N MET A 85 7.54 -13.15 12.05
CA MET A 85 6.56 -12.83 13.10
C MET A 85 6.98 -11.62 13.95
N GLN A 86 8.26 -11.44 14.21
CA GLN A 86 8.79 -10.23 14.84
C GLN A 86 8.52 -9.00 13.96
N THR A 87 8.79 -9.11 12.66
CA THR A 87 8.52 -8.07 11.68
C THR A 87 7.03 -7.70 11.67
N MET A 88 6.13 -8.67 11.71
CA MET A 88 4.68 -8.43 11.78
C MET A 88 4.25 -7.73 13.07
N ARG A 89 4.81 -8.12 14.22
CA ARG A 89 4.53 -7.43 15.49
C ARG A 89 4.99 -5.98 15.48
N ASN A 90 6.16 -5.70 14.91
CA ASN A 90 6.67 -4.34 14.78
C ASN A 90 5.85 -3.52 13.78
N LEU A 91 5.46 -4.10 12.64
CA LEU A 91 4.54 -3.48 11.70
C LEU A 91 3.23 -3.06 12.38
N ALA A 92 2.63 -3.95 13.16
CA ALA A 92 1.37 -3.67 13.87
C ALA A 92 1.53 -2.51 14.88
N ARG A 93 2.66 -2.46 15.62
CA ARG A 93 2.96 -1.37 16.55
C ARG A 93 3.17 -0.03 15.82
N ASN A 94 3.91 -0.04 14.71
CA ASN A 94 4.15 1.15 13.90
C ASN A 94 2.86 1.66 13.27
N MET A 95 2.02 0.78 12.74
CA MET A 95 0.70 1.13 12.21
C MET A 95 -0.18 1.74 13.31
N ALA A 96 -0.26 1.12 14.47
CA ALA A 96 -1.06 1.61 15.59
C ALA A 96 -0.56 2.97 16.10
N TRP A 97 0.75 3.20 16.11
CA TRP A 97 1.32 4.50 16.46
C TRP A 97 0.95 5.57 15.42
N MET A 98 1.12 5.28 14.14
CA MET A 98 0.78 6.18 13.04
C MET A 98 -0.71 6.58 13.09
N MET A 99 -1.59 5.59 13.28
CA MET A 99 -3.04 5.85 13.39
C MET A 99 -3.38 6.77 14.58
N ARG A 100 -2.70 6.59 15.72
CA ARG A 100 -2.86 7.49 16.88
C ARG A 100 -2.38 8.89 16.58
N CYS A 101 -1.22 9.05 15.93
CA CYS A 101 -0.72 10.36 15.52
C CYS A 101 -1.72 11.08 14.60
N PHE A 102 -2.31 10.38 13.63
CA PHE A 102 -3.31 10.97 12.74
C PHE A 102 -4.59 11.36 13.49
N ALA A 103 -5.04 10.52 14.41
CA ALA A 103 -6.21 10.83 15.24
C ALA A 103 -5.98 12.07 16.12
N GLU A 104 -4.82 12.17 16.76
CA GLU A 104 -4.47 13.35 17.57
C GLU A 104 -4.27 14.59 16.68
N GLY A 105 -3.64 14.47 15.51
CA GLY A 105 -3.52 15.55 14.55
C GLY A 105 -4.89 16.10 14.15
N LYS A 106 -5.82 15.22 13.81
CA LYS A 106 -7.21 15.61 13.49
C LYS A 106 -7.90 16.30 14.65
N LYS A 107 -7.76 15.76 15.87
CA LYS A 107 -8.35 16.33 17.10
C LYS A 107 -7.83 17.76 17.40
N HIS A 108 -6.58 18.03 17.08
CA HIS A 108 -5.94 19.34 17.23
C HIS A 108 -6.08 20.25 16.01
N GLY A 109 -6.92 19.89 15.05
CA GLY A 109 -7.23 20.73 13.89
C GLY A 109 -6.12 20.83 12.84
N ILE A 110 -5.18 19.89 12.81
CA ILE A 110 -4.15 19.83 11.76
C ILE A 110 -4.85 19.41 10.45
N PRO A 111 -4.87 20.28 9.43
CA PRO A 111 -5.54 19.95 8.17
C PRO A 111 -4.71 18.96 7.35
N TYR A 112 -5.40 18.16 6.55
CA TYR A 112 -4.72 17.40 5.51
C TYR A 112 -4.13 18.33 4.43
N PRO A 113 -3.00 17.99 3.82
CA PRO A 113 -2.44 18.73 2.71
C PRO A 113 -3.44 18.84 1.55
N GLN A 114 -3.47 20.00 0.92
CA GLN A 114 -4.23 20.17 -0.32
C GLN A 114 -3.49 19.49 -1.47
N THR A 115 -4.23 18.84 -2.34
CA THR A 115 -3.69 18.14 -3.51
C THR A 115 -3.95 18.95 -4.77
N GLU A 116 -2.90 19.27 -5.51
CA GLU A 116 -3.01 19.82 -6.84
C GLU A 116 -3.25 18.72 -7.87
N THR A 117 -4.23 18.91 -8.76
CA THR A 117 -4.61 17.92 -9.80
C THR A 117 -4.82 18.55 -11.17
N ASN A 118 -4.49 19.83 -11.33
CA ASN A 118 -4.76 20.63 -12.52
C ASN A 118 -3.72 20.48 -13.64
N ALA A 119 -2.58 19.88 -13.37
CA ALA A 119 -1.55 19.62 -14.37
C ALA A 119 -1.54 18.17 -14.80
N CYS A 120 -1.57 17.93 -16.11
CA CYS A 120 -1.45 16.59 -16.70
C CYS A 120 -0.38 16.60 -17.78
N THR A 121 0.61 15.74 -17.66
CA THR A 121 1.66 15.60 -18.67
C THR A 121 1.10 14.97 -19.93
N ASN A 122 1.07 15.74 -21.02
CA ASN A 122 0.70 15.24 -22.34
C ASN A 122 1.57 15.96 -23.39
N PHE A 123 2.51 15.24 -23.98
CA PHE A 123 3.37 15.76 -25.04
C PHE A 123 2.79 15.55 -26.46
N ILE A 124 1.62 14.94 -26.59
CA ILE A 124 0.92 14.79 -27.85
C ILE A 124 0.19 16.10 -28.10
N LYS A 125 0.72 16.94 -28.98
CA LYS A 125 -0.03 18.11 -29.47
C LYS A 125 -1.20 17.62 -30.31
N ARG A 126 -2.41 17.87 -29.86
CA ARG A 126 -3.60 17.72 -30.71
C ARG A 126 -3.65 18.94 -31.61
N ASP A 127 -3.68 18.73 -32.92
CA ASP A 127 -3.89 19.80 -33.93
C ASP A 127 -5.34 20.34 -33.92
N ASP A 128 -5.99 20.29 -32.76
CA ASP A 128 -7.42 20.66 -32.60
C ASP A 128 -7.64 22.20 -32.47
N GLN A 129 -6.64 23.03 -32.78
CA GLN A 129 -6.83 24.48 -32.83
C GLN A 129 -7.03 25.02 -34.25
N GLN A 130 -7.47 24.17 -35.20
CA GLN A 130 -7.92 24.64 -36.52
C GLN A 130 -9.35 24.16 -36.79
N ARG A 131 -10.32 24.66 -36.02
CA ARG A 131 -11.71 24.80 -36.51
C ARG A 131 -12.40 25.97 -35.82
#